data_1621576fc0d3145fdf0c72e1353b9018
#
_entry.id   1621576fc0d3145fdf0c72e1353b9018
#
_cell.length_a   1.000
_cell.length_b   1.000
_cell.length_c   1.000
_cell.angle_alpha   90.00
_cell.angle_beta   90.00
_cell.angle_gamma   90.00
#
_symmetry.space_group_name_H-M   'P 1'
#
loop_
_entity.id
_entity.type
_entity.pdbx_description
1 polymer ?
#
loop_
_entity_poly.entity_id
_entity_poly.type
_entity_poly.pdbx_seq_one_letter_code
_entity_poly.pdbx_strand_id
1 'polypeptide(L)'
;ADAAQIRGSKDRFTTLSWASPIYYATQGYAILDNAEMPIVSTDASKKPNDNFVDQLRLNASAAIDHLVSLGVGDRKRMAVGGHSYGAFMTANLLAHTDLFKAGIARSGAYNRTLTPFGFQNEDRTYWQAPQLYFEMSPFSYADKIKEPILLVHGEQDDNTGTFPINSERLYAALKG
;
A
#
# COMPACT_ATOMS: atom_id res chain seq x y z
N ALA A 1 29.56 15.79 1.50
CA ALA A 1 28.16 16.22 1.60
C ALA A 1 27.30 15.04 2.04
N ASP A 2 26.45 15.22 3.04
CA ASP A 2 25.53 14.16 3.42
C ASP A 2 24.34 14.05 2.44
N ALA A 3 23.57 12.96 2.55
CA ALA A 3 22.44 12.72 1.65
C ALA A 3 21.35 13.80 1.74
N ALA A 4 21.22 14.49 2.88
CA ALA A 4 20.25 15.56 3.07
C ALA A 4 20.68 16.83 2.31
N GLN A 5 21.99 17.17 2.32
CA GLN A 5 22.53 18.28 1.56
C GLN A 5 22.39 18.07 0.06
N ILE A 6 22.65 16.84 -0.41
CA ILE A 6 22.48 16.46 -1.81
C ILE A 6 21.00 16.57 -2.23
N ARG A 7 20.08 16.11 -1.39
CA ARG A 7 18.62 16.18 -1.65
C ARG A 7 18.09 17.61 -1.70
N GLY A 8 18.68 18.53 -0.94
CA GLY A 8 18.29 19.95 -0.92
C GLY A 8 18.84 20.79 -2.09
N SER A 9 19.79 20.28 -2.85
CA SER A 9 20.41 21.05 -3.96
C SER A 9 19.48 21.18 -5.16
N LYS A 10 19.33 22.38 -5.69
CA LYS A 10 18.59 22.65 -6.95
C LYS A 10 19.37 22.19 -8.18
N ASP A 11 20.69 22.07 -8.08
CA ASP A 11 21.59 21.78 -9.19
C ASP A 11 22.01 20.30 -9.24
N ARG A 12 21.28 19.43 -8.54
CA ARG A 12 21.57 17.99 -8.55
C ARG A 12 20.95 17.27 -9.74
N PHE A 13 21.65 16.29 -10.26
CA PHE A 13 21.00 15.29 -11.10
C PHE A 13 20.09 14.40 -10.25
N THR A 14 18.83 14.26 -10.66
CA THR A 14 17.92 13.34 -10.01
C THR A 14 18.30 11.92 -10.39
N THR A 15 18.81 11.16 -9.43
CA THR A 15 19.04 9.73 -9.61
C THR A 15 17.73 9.00 -9.37
N LEU A 16 17.19 8.40 -10.41
CA LEU A 16 16.01 7.55 -10.29
C LEU A 16 16.42 6.21 -9.67
N SER A 17 15.74 5.81 -8.60
CA SER A 17 15.92 4.46 -8.08
C SER A 17 15.31 3.43 -9.05
N TRP A 18 15.81 2.19 -8.99
CA TRP A 18 15.27 1.08 -9.78
C TRP A 18 13.77 0.82 -9.54
N ALA A 19 13.27 1.27 -8.40
CA ALA A 19 11.88 1.10 -7.98
C ALA A 19 11.00 2.34 -8.21
N SER A 20 11.55 3.40 -8.85
CA SER A 20 10.82 4.64 -9.05
C SER A 20 9.66 4.45 -10.03
N PRO A 21 8.43 4.84 -9.67
CA PRO A 21 7.29 4.75 -10.58
C PRO A 21 7.40 5.74 -11.76
N ILE A 22 8.30 6.71 -11.70
CA ILE A 22 8.44 7.74 -12.74
C ILE A 22 8.77 7.15 -14.12
N TYR A 23 9.33 5.94 -14.18
CA TYR A 23 9.54 5.24 -15.45
C TYR A 23 8.25 5.03 -16.24
N TYR A 24 7.10 4.92 -15.58
CA TYR A 24 5.81 4.83 -16.25
C TYR A 24 5.41 6.13 -16.97
N ALA A 25 5.95 7.28 -16.55
CA ALA A 25 5.72 8.55 -17.23
C ALA A 25 6.21 8.51 -18.69
N THR A 26 7.30 7.78 -18.98
CA THR A 26 7.81 7.59 -20.34
C THR A 26 6.88 6.75 -21.22
N GLN A 27 5.92 6.07 -20.62
CA GLN A 27 4.89 5.27 -21.28
C GLN A 27 3.53 5.99 -21.35
N GLY A 28 3.50 7.28 -21.01
CA GLY A 28 2.30 8.10 -21.10
C GLY A 28 1.39 8.05 -19.86
N TYR A 29 1.86 7.49 -18.74
CA TYR A 29 1.12 7.52 -17.47
C TYR A 29 1.37 8.81 -16.71
N ALA A 30 0.35 9.39 -16.11
CA ALA A 30 0.50 10.38 -15.05
C ALA A 30 0.82 9.66 -13.73
N ILE A 31 1.77 10.18 -12.95
CA ILE A 31 2.24 9.57 -11.71
C ILE A 31 1.98 10.52 -10.54
N LEU A 32 1.22 10.06 -9.56
CA LEU A 32 1.19 10.66 -8.23
C LEU A 32 2.20 9.89 -7.35
N ASP A 33 3.40 10.45 -7.25
CA ASP A 33 4.47 9.83 -6.47
C ASP A 33 4.41 10.24 -5.01
N ASN A 34 4.78 9.33 -4.12
CA ASN A 34 4.77 9.51 -2.66
C ASN A 34 3.42 9.98 -2.11
N ALA A 35 2.31 9.44 -2.63
CA ALA A 35 0.98 9.72 -2.10
C ALA A 35 0.88 9.29 -0.63
N GLU A 36 0.73 10.25 0.25
CA GLU A 36 0.51 9.99 1.67
C GLU A 36 -0.96 9.63 1.92
N MET A 37 -1.18 8.55 2.66
CA MET A 37 -2.51 8.11 3.09
C MET A 37 -2.54 8.01 4.60
N PRO A 38 -2.70 9.14 5.31
CA PRO A 38 -2.63 9.20 6.76
C PRO A 38 -3.74 8.38 7.41
N ILE A 39 -3.37 7.57 8.39
CA ILE A 39 -4.28 6.85 9.26
C ILE A 39 -4.14 7.45 10.65
N VAL A 40 -5.18 8.15 11.08
CA VAL A 40 -5.17 8.96 12.29
C VAL A 40 -6.28 8.57 13.25
N SER A 41 -6.12 8.87 14.53
CA SER A 41 -7.21 8.74 15.49
C SER A 41 -8.31 9.78 15.19
N THR A 42 -9.53 9.30 15.10
CA THR A 42 -10.71 10.18 14.86
C THR A 42 -11.30 10.74 16.15
N ASP A 43 -11.00 10.12 17.27
CA ASP A 43 -11.35 10.61 18.60
C ASP A 43 -10.41 10.02 19.68
N ALA A 44 -10.44 10.58 20.89
CA ALA A 44 -9.54 10.19 21.97
C ALA A 44 -9.76 8.75 22.49
N SER A 45 -10.88 8.12 22.20
CA SER A 45 -11.22 6.75 22.63
C SER A 45 -10.79 5.68 21.62
N LYS A 46 -10.40 6.08 20.40
CA LYS A 46 -10.06 5.18 19.30
C LYS A 46 -8.59 5.27 18.93
N LYS A 47 -8.01 4.12 18.59
CA LYS A 47 -6.68 4.10 17.99
C LYS A 47 -6.79 4.32 16.48
N PRO A 48 -5.72 4.80 15.82
CA PRO A 48 -5.73 5.10 14.38
C PRO A 48 -6.24 3.93 13.53
N ASN A 49 -5.81 2.71 13.84
CA ASN A 49 -6.13 1.53 13.05
C ASN A 49 -7.56 1.01 13.25
N ASP A 50 -8.29 1.44 14.29
CA ASP A 50 -9.69 1.00 14.52
C ASP A 50 -10.64 1.37 13.36
N ASN A 51 -10.19 2.24 12.46
CA ASN A 51 -10.95 2.65 11.29
C ASN A 51 -10.05 2.69 10.03
N PHE A 52 -9.10 1.73 9.95
CA PHE A 52 -8.07 1.70 8.92
C PHE A 52 -8.64 1.66 7.50
N VAL A 53 -9.52 0.69 7.22
CA VAL A 53 -10.04 0.44 5.86
C VAL A 53 -10.81 1.65 5.34
N ASP A 54 -11.68 2.23 6.16
CA ASP A 54 -12.46 3.41 5.77
C ASP A 54 -11.58 4.63 5.50
N GLN A 55 -10.60 4.89 6.38
CA GLN A 55 -9.66 5.99 6.19
C GLN A 55 -8.84 5.80 4.92
N LEU A 56 -8.32 4.59 4.68
CA LEU A 56 -7.56 4.28 3.48
C LEU A 56 -8.39 4.50 2.21
N ARG A 57 -9.64 4.03 2.20
CA ARG A 57 -10.58 4.23 1.10
C ARG A 57 -10.86 5.71 0.83
N LEU A 58 -11.10 6.51 1.87
CA LEU A 58 -11.36 7.95 1.76
C LEU A 58 -10.13 8.70 1.22
N ASN A 59 -8.94 8.39 1.73
CA ASN A 59 -7.69 8.98 1.26
C ASN A 59 -7.45 8.69 -0.23
N ALA A 60 -7.64 7.44 -0.65
CA ALA A 60 -7.49 7.04 -2.05
C ALA A 60 -8.53 7.75 -2.95
N SER A 61 -9.78 7.84 -2.51
CA SER A 61 -10.82 8.56 -3.25
C SER A 61 -10.48 10.04 -3.41
N ALA A 62 -10.04 10.70 -2.34
CA ALA A 62 -9.66 12.11 -2.37
C ALA A 62 -8.46 12.37 -3.31
N ALA A 63 -7.47 11.48 -3.31
CA ALA A 63 -6.35 11.57 -4.24
C ALA A 63 -6.78 11.44 -5.70
N ILE A 64 -7.68 10.49 -6.01
CA ILE A 64 -8.26 10.31 -7.34
C ILE A 64 -9.07 11.55 -7.74
N ASP A 65 -9.93 12.06 -6.85
CA ASP A 65 -10.73 13.26 -7.10
C ASP A 65 -9.85 14.45 -7.46
N HIS A 66 -8.77 14.63 -6.74
CA HIS A 66 -7.79 15.68 -7.03
C HIS A 66 -7.15 15.51 -8.41
N LEU A 67 -6.66 14.31 -8.76
CA LEU A 67 -6.08 14.06 -10.07
C LEU A 67 -7.06 14.29 -11.22
N VAL A 68 -8.33 13.91 -11.04
CA VAL A 68 -9.39 14.16 -12.01
C VAL A 68 -9.68 15.66 -12.14
N SER A 69 -9.71 16.39 -11.02
CA SER A 69 -9.93 17.86 -11.04
C SER A 69 -8.82 18.62 -11.75
N LEU A 70 -7.59 18.09 -11.72
CA LEU A 70 -6.45 18.63 -12.46
C LEU A 70 -6.48 18.27 -13.96
N GLY A 71 -7.42 17.45 -14.41
CA GLY A 71 -7.52 17.00 -15.80
C GLY A 71 -6.45 15.98 -16.21
N VAL A 72 -5.67 15.42 -15.27
CA VAL A 72 -4.59 14.44 -15.53
C VAL A 72 -5.00 13.01 -15.21
N GLY A 73 -6.08 12.82 -14.46
CA GLY A 73 -6.56 11.51 -14.02
C GLY A 73 -7.83 11.07 -14.77
N ASP A 74 -7.89 9.77 -15.07
CA ASP A 74 -9.11 9.12 -15.58
C ASP A 74 -9.53 8.01 -14.59
N ARG A 75 -10.70 8.16 -13.96
CA ARG A 75 -11.23 7.20 -12.97
C ARG A 75 -11.31 5.76 -13.48
N LYS A 76 -11.44 5.57 -14.80
CA LYS A 76 -11.53 4.26 -15.42
C LYS A 76 -10.15 3.60 -15.67
N ARG A 77 -9.07 4.34 -15.46
CA ARG A 77 -7.69 3.92 -15.77
C ARG A 77 -6.72 4.20 -14.64
N MET A 78 -7.17 4.08 -13.39
CA MET A 78 -6.32 4.23 -12.21
C MET A 78 -5.64 2.92 -11.85
N ALA A 79 -4.37 2.98 -11.53
CA ALA A 79 -3.62 1.90 -10.88
C ALA A 79 -3.03 2.38 -9.56
N VAL A 80 -2.76 1.45 -8.65
CA VAL A 80 -2.16 1.74 -7.35
C VAL A 80 -0.93 0.85 -7.15
N GLY A 81 0.08 1.37 -6.49
CA GLY A 81 1.26 0.56 -6.17
C GLY A 81 1.99 1.08 -4.96
N GLY A 82 2.80 0.21 -4.37
CA GLY A 82 3.59 0.57 -3.22
C GLY A 82 4.59 -0.50 -2.82
N HIS A 83 5.44 -0.12 -1.86
CA HIS A 83 6.44 -1.00 -1.27
C HIS A 83 6.19 -1.12 0.23
N SER A 84 6.44 -2.31 0.80
CA SER A 84 6.30 -2.57 2.23
C SER A 84 4.88 -2.24 2.72
N TYR A 85 4.71 -1.26 3.59
CA TYR A 85 3.39 -0.79 4.03
C TYR A 85 2.53 -0.27 2.88
N GLY A 86 3.13 0.35 1.85
CA GLY A 86 2.43 0.75 0.63
C GLY A 86 1.91 -0.45 -0.19
N ALA A 87 2.61 -1.57 -0.21
CA ALA A 87 2.13 -2.81 -0.82
C ALA A 87 0.94 -3.42 -0.05
N PHE A 88 1.01 -3.38 1.27
CA PHE A 88 -0.10 -3.75 2.14
C PHE A 88 -1.34 -2.85 1.89
N MET A 89 -1.16 -1.52 1.81
CA MET A 89 -2.24 -0.60 1.45
C MET A 89 -2.80 -0.90 0.05
N THR A 90 -1.93 -1.17 -0.93
CA THR A 90 -2.33 -1.54 -2.31
C THR A 90 -3.27 -2.73 -2.31
N ALA A 91 -2.90 -3.83 -1.66
CA ALA A 91 -3.74 -5.03 -1.60
C ALA A 91 -5.06 -4.77 -0.86
N ASN A 92 -5.06 -3.98 0.22
CA ASN A 92 -6.30 -3.57 0.91
C ASN A 92 -7.20 -2.72 0.02
N LEU A 93 -6.66 -1.78 -0.75
CA LEU A 93 -7.45 -0.97 -1.68
C LEU A 93 -8.12 -1.81 -2.75
N LEU A 94 -7.43 -2.81 -3.30
CA LEU A 94 -8.03 -3.75 -4.27
C LEU A 94 -9.07 -4.67 -3.61
N ALA A 95 -8.86 -5.07 -2.36
CA ALA A 95 -9.79 -5.93 -1.64
C ALA A 95 -11.08 -5.23 -1.20
N HIS A 96 -11.03 -3.91 -0.97
CA HIS A 96 -12.12 -3.16 -0.35
C HIS A 96 -12.70 -2.04 -1.22
N THR A 97 -12.22 -1.86 -2.47
CA THR A 97 -12.71 -0.80 -3.37
C THR A 97 -12.66 -1.24 -4.83
N ASP A 98 -13.46 -0.61 -5.68
CA ASP A 98 -13.40 -0.72 -7.14
C ASP A 98 -12.71 0.51 -7.78
N LEU A 99 -11.93 1.26 -7.00
CA LEU A 99 -11.29 2.52 -7.42
C LEU A 99 -10.18 2.32 -8.45
N PHE A 100 -9.54 1.16 -8.44
CA PHE A 100 -8.36 0.87 -9.23
C PHE A 100 -8.62 -0.26 -10.24
N LYS A 101 -7.81 -0.33 -11.28
CA LYS A 101 -7.89 -1.35 -12.35
C LYS A 101 -6.69 -2.28 -12.37
N ALA A 102 -5.68 -1.99 -11.58
CA ALA A 102 -4.50 -2.82 -11.38
C ALA A 102 -3.75 -2.43 -10.12
N GLY A 103 -2.99 -3.37 -9.57
CA GLY A 103 -2.09 -3.14 -8.43
C GLY A 103 -0.66 -3.62 -8.68
N ILE A 104 0.31 -2.92 -8.09
CA ILE A 104 1.72 -3.35 -8.03
C ILE A 104 2.15 -3.33 -6.57
N ALA A 105 2.35 -4.49 -5.98
CA ALA A 105 2.63 -4.65 -4.56
C ALA A 105 4.01 -5.30 -4.36
N ARG A 106 4.93 -4.57 -3.73
CA ARG A 106 6.32 -5.00 -3.54
C ARG A 106 6.63 -5.22 -2.06
N SER A 107 7.08 -6.43 -1.70
CA SER A 107 7.49 -6.82 -0.33
C SER A 107 6.46 -6.43 0.71
N GLY A 108 5.19 -6.84 0.54
CA GLY A 108 4.09 -6.46 1.41
C GLY A 108 3.82 -7.48 2.52
N ALA A 109 3.15 -7.00 3.58
CA ALA A 109 2.61 -7.82 4.66
C ALA A 109 1.10 -8.00 4.46
N TYR A 110 0.68 -9.08 3.83
CA TYR A 110 -0.72 -9.26 3.44
C TYR A 110 -1.56 -10.03 4.46
N ASN A 111 -0.90 -10.70 5.42
CA ASN A 111 -1.56 -11.36 6.53
C ASN A 111 -0.96 -10.87 7.85
N ARG A 112 -1.67 -10.03 8.58
CA ARG A 112 -1.20 -9.44 9.83
C ARG A 112 -1.09 -10.43 10.98
N THR A 113 -1.73 -11.59 10.89
CA THR A 113 -1.55 -12.64 11.90
C THR A 113 -0.12 -13.19 11.94
N LEU A 114 0.67 -12.95 10.89
CA LEU A 114 2.10 -13.29 10.84
C LEU A 114 3.00 -12.27 11.59
N THR A 115 2.45 -11.15 12.02
CA THR A 115 3.10 -10.16 12.88
C THR A 115 2.31 -9.96 14.18
N PRO A 116 2.15 -11.02 15.02
CA PRO A 116 1.15 -11.04 16.07
C PRO A 116 1.44 -10.15 17.28
N PHE A 117 2.62 -9.57 17.36
CA PHE A 117 3.05 -8.69 18.47
C PHE A 117 2.99 -7.19 18.12
N GLY A 118 2.20 -6.83 17.13
CA GLY A 118 2.08 -5.46 16.67
C GLY A 118 2.73 -5.21 15.31
N PHE A 119 2.44 -4.07 14.74
CA PHE A 119 3.01 -3.57 13.48
C PHE A 119 2.87 -2.05 13.45
N GLN A 120 3.26 -1.39 12.39
CA GLN A 120 3.29 0.07 12.29
C GLN A 120 2.02 0.73 12.86
N ASN A 121 2.20 1.60 13.86
CA ASN A 121 1.13 2.29 14.58
C ASN A 121 0.10 1.38 15.27
N GLU A 122 0.43 0.09 15.46
CA GLU A 122 -0.39 -0.86 16.20
C GLU A 122 0.47 -1.55 17.28
N ASP A 123 0.12 -1.31 18.52
CA ASP A 123 0.79 -1.84 19.72
C ASP A 123 0.01 -2.99 20.38
N ARG A 124 -1.25 -3.20 19.99
CA ARG A 124 -2.03 -4.35 20.44
C ARG A 124 -1.53 -5.62 19.76
N THR A 125 -1.40 -6.68 20.53
CA THR A 125 -1.11 -8.00 20.00
C THR A 125 -2.33 -8.58 19.28
N TYR A 126 -2.10 -9.60 18.45
CA TYR A 126 -3.18 -10.35 17.79
C TYR A 126 -4.25 -10.83 18.79
N TRP A 127 -3.83 -11.34 19.94
CA TRP A 127 -4.75 -11.87 20.96
C TRP A 127 -5.55 -10.79 21.70
N GLN A 128 -5.06 -9.55 21.71
CA GLN A 128 -5.75 -8.38 22.26
C GLN A 128 -6.76 -7.77 21.28
N ALA A 129 -6.52 -7.89 19.97
CA ALA A 129 -7.36 -7.30 18.94
C ALA A 129 -7.50 -8.22 17.70
N PRO A 130 -7.94 -9.48 17.83
CA PRO A 130 -7.95 -10.45 16.74
C PRO A 130 -8.80 -9.99 15.54
N GLN A 131 -9.90 -9.31 15.80
CA GLN A 131 -10.78 -8.79 14.75
C GLN A 131 -10.07 -7.72 13.91
N LEU A 132 -9.32 -6.81 14.53
CA LEU A 132 -8.53 -5.80 13.84
C LEU A 132 -7.49 -6.44 12.90
N TYR A 133 -6.77 -7.45 13.39
CA TYR A 133 -5.78 -8.16 12.60
C TYR A 133 -6.41 -8.86 11.39
N PHE A 134 -7.59 -9.42 11.55
CA PHE A 134 -8.37 -10.00 10.45
C PHE A 134 -8.77 -8.92 9.44
N GLU A 135 -9.39 -7.84 9.89
CA GLU A 135 -9.88 -6.75 9.05
C GLU A 135 -8.77 -6.04 8.28
N MET A 136 -7.61 -5.87 8.89
CA MET A 136 -6.46 -5.26 8.24
C MET A 136 -5.67 -6.21 7.33
N SER A 137 -6.01 -7.50 7.28
CA SER A 137 -5.33 -8.48 6.43
C SER A 137 -6.00 -8.59 5.07
N PRO A 138 -5.44 -8.05 3.98
CA PRO A 138 -6.03 -8.22 2.65
C PRO A 138 -6.10 -9.68 2.21
N PHE A 139 -5.26 -10.55 2.77
CA PHE A 139 -5.36 -12.00 2.60
C PHE A 139 -6.75 -12.56 2.97
N SER A 140 -7.37 -12.02 4.02
CA SER A 140 -8.71 -12.44 4.47
C SER A 140 -9.83 -12.09 3.48
N TYR A 141 -9.52 -11.24 2.51
CA TYR A 141 -10.43 -10.74 1.47
C TYR A 141 -9.90 -11.02 0.06
N ALA A 142 -9.02 -12.00 -0.10
CA ALA A 142 -8.43 -12.32 -1.39
C ALA A 142 -9.49 -12.65 -2.45
N ASP A 143 -10.62 -13.25 -2.04
CA ASP A 143 -11.77 -13.54 -2.89
C ASP A 143 -12.50 -12.29 -3.42
N LYS A 144 -12.23 -11.11 -2.86
CA LYS A 144 -12.78 -9.84 -3.31
C LYS A 144 -11.88 -9.12 -4.32
N ILE A 145 -10.61 -9.49 -4.39
CA ILE A 145 -9.67 -8.89 -5.36
C ILE A 145 -9.97 -9.45 -6.75
N LYS A 146 -10.51 -8.61 -7.62
CA LYS A 146 -10.87 -8.95 -9.01
C LYS A 146 -9.89 -8.41 -10.03
N GLU A 147 -9.20 -7.35 -9.68
CA GLU A 147 -8.25 -6.67 -10.53
C GLU A 147 -6.90 -7.38 -10.54
N PRO A 148 -6.17 -7.34 -11.66
CA PRO A 148 -4.83 -7.90 -11.71
C PRO A 148 -3.90 -7.22 -10.71
N ILE A 149 -3.13 -8.01 -9.99
CA ILE A 149 -2.10 -7.55 -9.06
C ILE A 149 -0.76 -8.20 -9.40
N LEU A 150 0.26 -7.37 -9.56
CA LEU A 150 1.65 -7.82 -9.67
C LEU A 150 2.26 -7.87 -8.27
N LEU A 151 2.64 -9.06 -7.83
CA LEU A 151 3.39 -9.27 -6.57
C LEU A 151 4.88 -9.37 -6.89
N VAL A 152 5.68 -8.52 -6.27
CA VAL A 152 7.15 -8.55 -6.37
C VAL A 152 7.73 -8.72 -4.97
N HIS A 153 8.60 -9.72 -4.78
CA HIS A 153 9.20 -9.99 -3.48
C HIS A 153 10.58 -10.59 -3.65
N GLY A 154 11.56 -10.12 -2.88
CA GLY A 154 12.88 -10.73 -2.84
C GLY A 154 12.84 -12.05 -2.06
N GLU A 155 13.41 -13.11 -2.61
CA GLU A 155 13.43 -14.43 -1.96
C GLU A 155 14.17 -14.42 -0.60
N GLN A 156 15.11 -13.49 -0.45
CA GLN A 156 15.93 -13.33 0.76
C GLN A 156 15.50 -12.13 1.61
N ASP A 157 14.26 -11.66 1.46
CA ASP A 157 13.72 -10.61 2.34
C ASP A 157 13.60 -11.16 3.76
N ASP A 158 14.47 -10.68 4.65
CA ASP A 158 14.55 -11.07 6.06
C ASP A 158 13.83 -10.10 7.01
N ASN A 159 13.10 -9.13 6.46
CA ASN A 159 12.29 -8.22 7.26
C ASN A 159 11.14 -9.00 7.91
N THR A 160 11.13 -9.02 9.24
CA THR A 160 10.16 -9.78 10.04
C THR A 160 8.71 -9.41 9.77
N GLY A 161 8.45 -8.19 9.28
CA GLY A 161 7.12 -7.71 8.91
C GLY A 161 6.65 -8.18 7.53
N THR A 162 7.58 -8.53 6.63
CA THR A 162 7.29 -8.73 5.22
C THR A 162 7.89 -10.00 4.62
N PHE A 163 8.15 -11.03 5.41
CA PHE A 163 8.71 -12.29 4.88
C PHE A 163 8.02 -12.75 3.58
N PRO A 164 8.75 -13.36 2.62
CA PRO A 164 8.25 -13.80 1.31
C PRO A 164 6.98 -14.65 1.37
N ILE A 165 6.80 -15.40 2.46
CA ILE A 165 5.60 -16.21 2.71
C ILE A 165 4.29 -15.38 2.60
N ASN A 166 4.33 -14.07 2.87
CA ASN A 166 3.17 -13.20 2.68
C ASN A 166 2.72 -13.16 1.22
N SER A 167 3.66 -12.95 0.28
CA SER A 167 3.37 -12.92 -1.15
C SER A 167 3.00 -14.29 -1.69
N GLU A 168 3.69 -15.34 -1.27
CA GLU A 168 3.41 -16.72 -1.66
C GLU A 168 1.97 -17.13 -1.31
N ARG A 169 1.55 -16.83 -0.08
CA ARG A 169 0.20 -17.19 0.40
C ARG A 169 -0.88 -16.33 -0.21
N LEU A 170 -0.64 -15.03 -0.41
CA LEU A 170 -1.60 -14.19 -1.13
C LEU A 170 -1.75 -14.67 -2.58
N TYR A 171 -0.63 -14.96 -3.27
CA TYR A 171 -0.67 -15.51 -4.63
C TYR A 171 -1.48 -16.81 -4.70
N ALA A 172 -1.24 -17.74 -3.77
CA ALA A 172 -1.99 -18.98 -3.72
C ALA A 172 -3.51 -18.75 -3.52
N ALA A 173 -3.88 -17.83 -2.63
CA ALA A 173 -5.28 -17.46 -2.38
C ALA A 173 -5.96 -16.81 -3.60
N LEU A 174 -5.22 -16.00 -4.37
CA LEU A 174 -5.72 -15.33 -5.58
C LEU A 174 -5.90 -16.30 -6.75
N LYS A 175 -5.17 -17.41 -6.77
CA LYS A 175 -5.30 -18.44 -7.82
C LYS A 175 -6.47 -19.39 -7.58
N GLY A 176 -6.98 -19.47 -6.36
CA GLY A 176 -8.15 -20.27 -5.95
C GLY A 176 -8.02 -21.70 -5.94
#